data_5801a3441ef419f84cc6e438d39fb9a2
#
_entry.id   5801a3441ef419f84cc6e438d39fb9a2
#
_cell.length_a   1.000
_cell.length_b   1.000
_cell.length_c   1.000
_cell.angle_alpha   90.00
_cell.angle_beta   90.00
_cell.angle_gamma   90.00
#
_symmetry.space_group_name_H-M   'P 1'
#
loop_
_entity.id
_entity.type
_entity.pdbx_description
1 polymer ?
#
loop_
_entity_poly.entity_id
_entity_poly.type
_entity_poly.pdbx_seq_one_letter_code
_entity_poly.pdbx_strand_id
1 'polypeptide(L)'
;MANTHLHHYEEHMQSSDLLRDIVIGMSDGLTVPFALAAGLSGAVDSNHLVVIAGLAEVAAGSIAMGLGGFLAGKTEIDHYNSELKREYDEVERVPEKEKEEVREFFDHLGLSAVLQEQAVTELTKDKDRWVNFMMKHELGLDKPDEKRARKSAFNIGFSYIIGGIVPLIPYFIVDNTLKGLQYSAIITLICLFIFGYFKAKMTGINPITGGLKVMFVGAIAAGAAFGIAKLIQG
;
A
#
# COMPACT_ATOMS: atom_id res chain seq x y z
N MET A 1 -15.64 10.56 43.70
CA MET A 1 -16.17 11.12 42.47
C MET A 1 -15.31 10.63 41.34
N ALA A 2 -15.82 9.70 40.55
CA ALA A 2 -15.07 9.08 39.46
C ALA A 2 -15.02 10.03 38.27
N ASN A 3 -13.80 10.49 37.89
CA ASN A 3 -13.57 11.23 36.67
C ASN A 3 -13.66 10.26 35.49
N THR A 4 -14.79 10.22 34.84
CA THR A 4 -14.97 9.60 33.52
C THR A 4 -14.28 10.49 32.50
N HIS A 5 -13.02 10.21 32.15
CA HIS A 5 -12.40 10.76 30.99
C HIS A 5 -13.11 10.19 29.75
N LEU A 6 -14.00 10.97 29.18
CA LEU A 6 -14.53 10.74 27.83
C LEU A 6 -13.36 10.89 26.85
N HIS A 7 -12.74 9.78 26.48
CA HIS A 7 -11.92 9.73 25.30
C HIS A 7 -12.84 9.95 24.09
N HIS A 8 -12.88 11.18 23.57
CA HIS A 8 -13.32 11.43 22.21
C HIS A 8 -12.33 10.71 21.28
N TYR A 9 -12.66 9.50 20.87
CA TYR A 9 -12.05 8.85 19.71
C TYR A 9 -12.63 9.57 18.50
N GLU A 10 -11.95 10.62 18.04
CA GLU A 10 -12.15 11.09 16.68
C GLU A 10 -11.53 10.02 15.77
N GLU A 11 -12.38 9.23 15.13
CA GLU A 11 -11.96 8.38 14.03
C GLU A 11 -11.54 9.28 12.84
N HIS A 12 -10.35 9.85 12.92
CA HIS A 12 -9.70 10.32 11.72
C HIS A 12 -9.53 9.09 10.82
N MET A 13 -10.16 9.09 9.66
CA MET A 13 -9.98 8.06 8.64
C MET A 13 -8.51 8.08 8.18
N GLN A 14 -7.64 7.51 8.98
CA GLN A 14 -6.38 6.99 8.45
C GLN A 14 -6.79 5.95 7.42
N SER A 15 -6.38 6.11 6.18
CA SER A 15 -6.63 5.09 5.15
C SER A 15 -6.16 3.77 5.74
N SER A 16 -7.11 2.89 6.07
CA SER A 16 -6.78 1.66 6.78
C SER A 16 -5.73 0.93 5.95
N ASP A 17 -4.78 0.27 6.60
CA ASP A 17 -3.78 -0.57 5.95
C ASP A 17 -4.42 -1.53 4.95
N LEU A 18 -5.61 -2.03 5.28
CA LEU A 18 -6.42 -2.85 4.39
C LEU A 18 -6.76 -2.12 3.08
N LEU A 19 -7.17 -0.85 3.16
CA LEU A 19 -7.48 -0.07 1.95
C LEU A 19 -6.24 0.12 1.08
N ARG A 20 -5.09 0.42 1.69
CA ARG A 20 -3.82 0.55 0.98
C ARG A 20 -3.45 -0.75 0.24
N ASP A 21 -3.56 -1.88 0.92
CA ASP A 21 -3.26 -3.21 0.36
C ASP A 21 -4.21 -3.55 -0.80
N ILE A 22 -5.52 -3.32 -0.64
CA ILE A 22 -6.51 -3.52 -1.72
C ILE A 22 -6.21 -2.62 -2.91
N VAL A 23 -5.84 -1.35 -2.66
CA VAL A 23 -5.52 -0.40 -3.73
C VAL A 23 -4.31 -0.87 -4.52
N ILE A 24 -3.27 -1.36 -3.86
CA ILE A 24 -2.07 -1.88 -4.53
C ILE A 24 -2.43 -3.11 -5.36
N GLY A 25 -2.98 -4.15 -4.74
CA GLY A 25 -3.28 -5.41 -5.42
C GLY A 25 -4.29 -5.27 -6.55
N MET A 26 -5.38 -4.52 -6.34
CA MET A 26 -6.43 -4.34 -7.35
C MET A 26 -5.98 -3.48 -8.53
N SER A 27 -5.19 -2.41 -8.28
CA SER A 27 -4.67 -1.56 -9.36
C SER A 27 -3.80 -2.37 -10.32
N ASP A 28 -2.86 -3.13 -9.78
CA ASP A 28 -1.94 -3.91 -10.59
C ASP A 28 -2.64 -5.13 -11.20
N GLY A 29 -3.50 -5.81 -10.44
CA GLY A 29 -4.29 -6.91 -10.94
C GLY A 29 -5.19 -6.55 -12.12
N LEU A 30 -5.86 -5.39 -12.10
CA LEU A 30 -6.65 -4.92 -13.24
C LEU A 30 -5.77 -4.48 -14.42
N THR A 31 -4.58 -3.94 -14.18
CA THR A 31 -3.77 -3.30 -15.21
C THR A 31 -2.80 -4.25 -15.91
N VAL A 32 -2.06 -5.08 -15.14
CA VAL A 32 -0.99 -5.91 -15.69
C VAL A 32 -1.52 -7.05 -16.55
N PRO A 33 -2.48 -7.87 -16.10
CA PRO A 33 -3.09 -8.89 -16.95
C PRO A 33 -3.82 -8.31 -18.17
N PHE A 34 -4.44 -7.12 -18.02
CA PHE A 34 -5.06 -6.43 -19.14
C PHE A 34 -4.02 -6.03 -20.20
N ALA A 35 -2.90 -5.43 -19.79
CA ALA A 35 -1.83 -5.06 -20.71
C ALA A 35 -1.21 -6.29 -21.39
N LEU A 36 -0.99 -7.38 -20.65
CA LEU A 36 -0.50 -8.64 -21.20
C LEU A 36 -1.48 -9.20 -22.24
N ALA A 37 -2.76 -9.28 -21.90
CA ALA A 37 -3.79 -9.77 -22.83
C ALA A 37 -3.89 -8.91 -24.09
N ALA A 38 -3.78 -7.58 -23.95
CA ALA A 38 -3.76 -6.66 -25.08
C ALA A 38 -2.53 -6.89 -25.97
N GLY A 39 -1.34 -7.01 -25.36
CA GLY A 39 -0.10 -7.30 -26.09
C GLY A 39 -0.19 -8.62 -26.87
N LEU A 40 -0.60 -9.71 -26.19
CA LEU A 40 -0.78 -10.99 -26.86
C LEU A 40 -1.81 -10.95 -27.98
N SER A 41 -2.93 -10.25 -27.79
CA SER A 41 -3.95 -10.11 -28.83
C SER A 41 -3.45 -9.31 -30.03
N GLY A 42 -2.41 -8.49 -29.87
CA GLY A 42 -1.69 -7.85 -30.97
C GLY A 42 -0.75 -8.77 -31.75
N ALA A 43 -0.27 -9.83 -31.09
CA ALA A 43 0.76 -10.73 -31.63
C ALA A 43 0.24 -12.09 -32.08
N VAL A 44 -0.82 -12.63 -31.47
CA VAL A 44 -1.30 -13.99 -31.76
C VAL A 44 -2.82 -14.01 -31.93
N ASP A 45 -3.30 -14.90 -32.81
CA ASP A 45 -4.75 -15.13 -33.00
C ASP A 45 -5.16 -16.45 -32.28
N SER A 46 -5.04 -16.43 -30.95
CA SER A 46 -5.36 -17.57 -30.11
C SER A 46 -5.80 -17.14 -28.71
N ASN A 47 -7.11 -17.16 -28.47
CA ASN A 47 -7.68 -16.89 -27.13
C ASN A 47 -7.12 -17.85 -26.07
N HIS A 48 -6.88 -19.11 -26.43
CA HIS A 48 -6.31 -20.10 -25.51
C HIS A 48 -4.92 -19.68 -24.99
N LEU A 49 -4.07 -19.14 -25.87
CA LEU A 49 -2.76 -18.62 -25.45
C LEU A 49 -2.88 -17.39 -24.57
N VAL A 50 -3.78 -16.47 -24.89
CA VAL A 50 -4.04 -15.28 -24.07
C VAL A 50 -4.53 -15.67 -22.67
N VAL A 51 -5.45 -16.63 -22.58
CA VAL A 51 -5.99 -17.12 -21.30
C VAL A 51 -4.92 -17.82 -20.48
N ILE A 52 -4.14 -18.75 -21.06
CA ILE A 52 -3.08 -19.48 -20.34
C ILE A 52 -2.03 -18.50 -19.83
N ALA A 53 -1.54 -17.62 -20.69
CA ALA A 53 -0.52 -16.64 -20.30
C ALA A 53 -1.07 -15.66 -19.27
N GLY A 54 -2.31 -15.20 -19.42
CA GLY A 54 -2.96 -14.32 -18.47
C GLY A 54 -3.18 -14.98 -17.10
N LEU A 55 -3.62 -16.24 -17.05
CA LEU A 55 -3.76 -16.96 -15.77
C LEU A 55 -2.41 -17.25 -15.12
N ALA A 56 -1.38 -17.58 -15.90
CA ALA A 56 -0.02 -17.78 -15.39
C ALA A 56 0.53 -16.46 -14.80
N GLU A 57 0.27 -15.34 -15.47
CA GLU A 57 0.63 -14.02 -14.98
C GLU A 57 -0.13 -13.68 -13.69
N VAL A 58 -1.44 -13.88 -13.62
CA VAL A 58 -2.23 -13.64 -12.40
C VAL A 58 -1.70 -14.46 -11.23
N ALA A 59 -1.35 -15.72 -11.45
CA ALA A 59 -0.76 -16.56 -10.41
C ALA A 59 0.62 -16.06 -9.97
N ALA A 60 1.52 -15.79 -10.90
CA ALA A 60 2.86 -15.29 -10.60
C ALA A 60 2.84 -13.89 -9.98
N GLY A 61 2.04 -12.98 -10.55
CA GLY A 61 1.87 -11.60 -10.09
C GLY A 61 1.28 -11.52 -8.67
N SER A 62 0.25 -12.33 -8.38
CA SER A 62 -0.34 -12.36 -7.03
C SER A 62 0.64 -12.85 -5.97
N ILE A 63 1.47 -13.84 -6.28
CA ILE A 63 2.53 -14.34 -5.39
C ILE A 63 3.61 -13.28 -5.22
N ALA A 64 4.10 -12.69 -6.31
CA ALA A 64 5.15 -11.69 -6.28
C ALA A 64 4.73 -10.42 -5.51
N MET A 65 3.52 -9.93 -5.77
CA MET A 65 2.97 -8.75 -5.09
C MET A 65 2.65 -9.04 -3.62
N GLY A 66 2.11 -10.23 -3.32
CA GLY A 66 1.91 -10.68 -1.94
C GLY A 66 3.22 -10.79 -1.16
N LEU A 67 4.27 -11.36 -1.79
CA LEU A 67 5.60 -11.41 -1.19
C LEU A 67 6.19 -10.01 -0.96
N GLY A 68 6.00 -9.10 -1.92
CA GLY A 68 6.40 -7.69 -1.76
C GLY A 68 5.74 -7.03 -0.53
N GLY A 69 4.43 -7.23 -0.35
CA GLY A 69 3.70 -6.77 0.82
C GLY A 69 4.18 -7.39 2.13
N PHE A 70 4.51 -8.70 2.10
CA PHE A 70 5.09 -9.39 3.24
C PHE A 70 6.45 -8.79 3.64
N LEU A 71 7.33 -8.64 2.67
CA LEU A 71 8.68 -8.11 2.91
C LEU A 71 8.65 -6.66 3.39
N ALA A 72 7.77 -5.83 2.83
CA ALA A 72 7.59 -4.46 3.28
C ALA A 72 7.16 -4.40 4.76
N GLY A 73 6.12 -5.15 5.14
CA GLY A 73 5.67 -5.20 6.53
C GLY A 73 6.71 -5.82 7.47
N LYS A 74 7.49 -6.81 7.00
CA LYS A 74 8.58 -7.40 7.78
C LYS A 74 9.72 -6.40 8.01
N THR A 75 10.09 -5.65 6.98
CA THR A 75 11.11 -4.60 7.06
C THR A 75 10.72 -3.51 8.06
N GLU A 76 9.44 -3.12 8.10
CA GLU A 76 8.92 -2.14 9.06
C GLU A 76 9.08 -2.65 10.52
N ILE A 77 8.73 -3.92 10.77
CA ILE A 77 8.89 -4.55 12.08
C ILE A 77 10.37 -4.64 12.47
N ASP A 78 11.23 -5.07 11.54
CA ASP A 78 12.66 -5.23 11.79
C ASP A 78 13.33 -3.88 12.04
N HIS A 79 12.94 -2.84 11.29
CA HIS A 79 13.41 -1.47 11.52
C HIS A 79 12.99 -0.96 12.90
N TYR A 80 11.70 -1.07 13.26
CA TYR A 80 11.22 -0.69 14.59
C TYR A 80 12.01 -1.37 15.72
N ASN A 81 12.20 -2.69 15.62
CA ASN A 81 12.94 -3.43 16.65
C ASN A 81 14.41 -3.06 16.70
N SER A 82 15.03 -2.72 15.58
CA SER A 82 16.41 -2.26 15.51
C SER A 82 16.58 -0.90 16.19
N GLU A 83 15.69 0.05 15.90
CA GLU A 83 15.71 1.37 16.54
C GLU A 83 15.38 1.26 18.03
N LEU A 84 14.38 0.47 18.40
CA LEU A 84 14.03 0.23 19.81
C LEU A 84 15.24 -0.28 20.62
N LYS A 85 15.99 -1.22 20.05
CA LYS A 85 17.22 -1.71 20.68
C LYS A 85 18.27 -0.61 20.80
N ARG A 86 18.44 0.20 19.76
CA ARG A 86 19.38 1.32 19.76
C ARG A 86 19.04 2.34 20.84
N GLU A 87 17.77 2.72 20.97
CA GLU A 87 17.30 3.65 22.00
C GLU A 87 17.56 3.13 23.42
N TYR A 88 17.32 1.82 23.65
CA TYR A 88 17.67 1.23 24.93
C TYR A 88 19.17 1.28 25.25
N ASP A 89 20.03 1.09 24.25
CA ASP A 89 21.48 1.17 24.39
C ASP A 89 21.94 2.62 24.60
N GLU A 90 21.35 3.61 23.90
CA GLU A 90 21.71 5.03 23.98
C GLU A 90 21.31 5.63 25.33
N VAL A 91 20.12 5.36 25.82
CA VAL A 91 19.66 5.75 27.16
C VAL A 91 20.61 5.26 28.29
N GLU A 92 21.27 4.10 28.10
CA GLU A 92 22.26 3.59 29.07
C GLU A 92 23.66 4.20 28.89
N ARG A 93 24.08 4.40 27.63
CA ARG A 93 25.46 4.78 27.32
C ARG A 93 25.69 6.28 27.32
N VAL A 94 24.69 7.06 26.89
CA VAL A 94 24.77 8.52 26.71
C VAL A 94 23.53 9.24 27.29
N PRO A 95 23.11 8.96 28.54
CA PRO A 95 21.84 9.43 29.09
C PRO A 95 21.67 10.94 29.09
N GLU A 96 22.75 11.71 29.23
CA GLU A 96 22.65 13.18 29.23
C GLU A 96 22.33 13.74 27.85
N LYS A 97 22.81 13.09 26.77
CA LYS A 97 22.48 13.46 25.40
C LYS A 97 20.99 13.17 25.13
N GLU A 98 20.53 12.00 25.52
CA GLU A 98 19.14 11.59 25.36
C GLU A 98 18.16 12.46 26.16
N LYS A 99 18.56 12.96 27.33
CA LYS A 99 17.80 13.98 28.09
C LYS A 99 17.73 15.32 27.36
N GLU A 100 18.82 15.69 26.68
CA GLU A 100 18.85 16.93 25.90
C GLU A 100 17.86 16.86 24.72
N GLU A 101 17.77 15.73 24.02
CA GLU A 101 16.82 15.51 22.93
C GLU A 101 15.38 15.60 23.42
N VAL A 102 15.07 15.03 24.58
CA VAL A 102 13.76 15.24 25.24
C VAL A 102 13.51 16.69 25.57
N ARG A 103 14.54 17.43 26.04
CA ARG A 103 14.43 18.85 26.36
C ARG A 103 14.14 19.67 25.10
N GLU A 104 14.86 19.43 24.00
CA GLU A 104 14.64 20.07 22.70
C GLU A 104 13.22 19.83 22.18
N PHE A 105 12.69 18.62 22.33
CA PHE A 105 11.30 18.33 21.98
C PHE A 105 10.31 19.23 22.75
N PHE A 106 10.47 19.37 24.07
CA PHE A 106 9.60 20.22 24.87
C PHE A 106 9.83 21.72 24.60
N ASP A 107 11.03 22.12 24.20
CA ASP A 107 11.34 23.49 23.75
C ASP A 107 10.57 23.82 22.48
N HIS A 108 10.58 22.93 21.49
CA HIS A 108 9.79 23.07 20.26
C HIS A 108 8.28 23.16 20.51
N LEU A 109 7.77 22.59 21.61
CA LEU A 109 6.39 22.75 22.06
C LEU A 109 6.13 24.08 22.77
N GLY A 110 7.17 24.90 23.00
CA GLY A 110 7.06 26.20 23.63
C GLY A 110 6.97 26.15 25.17
N LEU A 111 7.39 25.07 25.82
CA LEU A 111 7.45 25.00 27.28
C LEU A 111 8.57 25.91 27.81
N SER A 112 8.33 26.53 28.99
CA SER A 112 9.38 27.29 29.67
C SER A 112 10.48 26.34 30.19
N ALA A 113 11.73 26.82 30.32
CA ALA A 113 12.87 26.03 30.78
C ALA A 113 12.60 25.27 32.09
N VAL A 114 11.85 25.87 33.01
CA VAL A 114 11.48 25.22 34.29
C VAL A 114 10.56 24.00 34.04
N LEU A 115 9.58 24.12 33.15
CA LEU A 115 8.68 23.03 32.81
C LEU A 115 9.36 21.95 31.99
N GLN A 116 10.29 22.33 31.10
CA GLN A 116 11.12 21.37 30.35
C GLN A 116 11.90 20.48 31.31
N GLU A 117 12.61 21.05 32.28
CA GLU A 117 13.42 20.30 33.24
C GLU A 117 12.58 19.37 34.13
N GLN A 118 11.39 19.84 34.55
CA GLN A 118 10.46 19.00 35.30
C GLN A 118 9.94 17.83 34.45
N ALA A 119 9.60 18.09 33.18
CA ALA A 119 9.10 17.07 32.28
C ALA A 119 10.18 16.02 31.96
N VAL A 120 11.42 16.45 31.67
CA VAL A 120 12.58 15.58 31.47
C VAL A 120 12.78 14.71 32.69
N THR A 121 12.85 15.31 33.90
CA THR A 121 13.06 14.59 35.15
C THR A 121 11.97 13.54 35.39
N GLU A 122 10.70 13.85 35.13
CA GLU A 122 9.61 12.90 35.34
C GLU A 122 9.59 11.79 34.30
N LEU A 123 9.86 12.12 33.02
CA LEU A 123 9.87 11.16 31.92
C LEU A 123 10.98 10.11 32.10
N THR A 124 12.18 10.57 32.45
CA THR A 124 13.38 9.72 32.50
C THR A 124 13.49 8.87 33.80
N LYS A 125 12.53 8.98 34.72
CA LYS A 125 12.44 8.08 35.89
C LYS A 125 12.15 6.63 35.52
N ASP A 126 11.46 6.41 34.41
CA ASP A 126 11.10 5.10 33.92
C ASP A 126 11.73 4.91 32.53
N LYS A 127 12.64 3.95 32.41
CA LYS A 127 13.39 3.68 31.20
C LYS A 127 12.49 3.31 30.01
N ASP A 128 11.48 2.48 30.24
CA ASP A 128 10.59 2.03 29.19
C ASP A 128 9.72 3.18 28.66
N ARG A 129 9.24 4.03 29.57
CA ARG A 129 8.48 5.23 29.21
C ARG A 129 9.35 6.23 28.44
N TRP A 130 10.61 6.42 28.84
CA TRP A 130 11.56 7.28 28.16
C TRP A 130 11.83 6.77 26.74
N VAL A 131 12.26 5.52 26.58
CA VAL A 131 12.51 4.91 25.28
C VAL A 131 11.25 4.97 24.37
N ASN A 132 10.06 4.63 24.92
CA ASN A 132 8.83 4.73 24.13
C ASN A 132 8.51 6.19 23.70
N PHE A 133 8.88 7.16 24.51
CA PHE A 133 8.73 8.58 24.15
C PHE A 133 9.66 8.94 22.99
N MET A 134 10.96 8.56 23.05
CA MET A 134 11.93 8.77 21.99
C MET A 134 11.49 8.11 20.68
N MET A 135 11.14 6.83 20.72
CA MET A 135 10.62 6.09 19.57
C MET A 135 9.47 6.82 18.88
N LYS A 136 8.52 7.33 19.65
CA LYS A 136 7.31 7.96 19.10
C LYS A 136 7.50 9.41 18.66
N HIS A 137 8.20 10.19 19.44
CA HIS A 137 8.22 11.65 19.29
C HIS A 137 9.48 12.18 18.61
N GLU A 138 10.59 11.51 18.75
CA GLU A 138 11.83 11.83 18.03
C GLU A 138 11.90 11.10 16.70
N LEU A 139 11.81 9.76 16.74
CA LEU A 139 11.92 8.91 15.55
C LEU A 139 10.62 8.81 14.74
N GLY A 140 9.47 9.20 15.31
CA GLY A 140 8.17 9.13 14.66
C GLY A 140 7.73 7.69 14.38
N LEU A 141 8.23 6.71 15.15
CA LEU A 141 7.98 5.29 14.98
C LEU A 141 6.90 4.79 15.95
N ASP A 142 5.77 4.39 15.41
CA ASP A 142 4.73 3.66 16.17
C ASP A 142 5.01 2.15 16.10
N LYS A 143 4.68 1.44 17.20
CA LYS A 143 4.85 -0.01 17.26
C LYS A 143 4.00 -0.70 16.19
N PRO A 144 4.60 -1.39 15.20
CA PRO A 144 3.85 -2.04 14.13
C PRO A 144 3.08 -3.27 14.63
N ASP A 145 1.94 -3.57 13.97
CA ASP A 145 1.23 -4.83 14.21
C ASP A 145 2.08 -6.01 13.70
N GLU A 146 2.44 -6.94 14.59
CA GLU A 146 3.23 -8.13 14.24
C GLU A 146 2.59 -8.99 13.13
N LYS A 147 1.27 -8.90 12.97
CA LYS A 147 0.52 -9.59 11.91
C LYS A 147 0.46 -8.81 10.61
N ARG A 148 0.96 -7.55 10.57
CA ARG A 148 0.86 -6.63 9.43
C ARG A 148 1.43 -7.25 8.15
N ALA A 149 2.62 -7.84 8.21
CA ALA A 149 3.29 -8.46 7.07
C ALA A 149 2.43 -9.56 6.41
N ARG A 150 1.85 -10.45 7.22
CA ARG A 150 1.00 -11.55 6.72
C ARG A 150 -0.33 -11.05 6.18
N LYS A 151 -0.95 -10.07 6.87
CA LYS A 151 -2.21 -9.46 6.41
C LYS A 151 -2.02 -8.76 5.07
N SER A 152 -0.93 -7.98 4.93
CA SER A 152 -0.60 -7.28 3.69
C SER A 152 -0.36 -8.24 2.53
N ALA A 153 0.42 -9.30 2.75
CA ALA A 153 0.66 -10.32 1.74
C ALA A 153 -0.64 -10.92 1.20
N PHE A 154 -1.54 -11.32 2.10
CA PHE A 154 -2.82 -11.92 1.72
C PHE A 154 -3.73 -10.90 1.01
N ASN A 155 -3.87 -9.70 1.57
CA ASN A 155 -4.76 -8.68 1.02
C ASN A 155 -4.33 -8.26 -0.38
N ILE A 156 -3.03 -8.00 -0.59
CA ILE A 156 -2.47 -7.60 -1.88
C ILE A 156 -2.62 -8.73 -2.89
N GLY A 157 -2.15 -9.95 -2.55
CA GLY A 157 -2.21 -11.10 -3.46
C GLY A 157 -3.64 -11.46 -3.84
N PHE A 158 -4.57 -11.49 -2.89
CA PHE A 158 -5.97 -11.80 -3.14
C PHE A 158 -6.66 -10.73 -3.99
N SER A 159 -6.41 -9.45 -3.70
CA SER A 159 -6.93 -8.34 -4.50
C SER A 159 -6.39 -8.35 -5.92
N TYR A 160 -5.12 -8.74 -6.10
CA TYR A 160 -4.51 -8.93 -7.41
C TYR A 160 -5.22 -10.00 -8.23
N ILE A 161 -5.53 -11.17 -7.62
CA ILE A 161 -6.25 -12.25 -8.29
C ILE A 161 -7.64 -11.78 -8.76
N ILE A 162 -8.39 -11.12 -7.88
CA ILE A 162 -9.72 -10.58 -8.22
C ILE A 162 -9.63 -9.62 -9.40
N GLY A 163 -8.70 -8.67 -9.35
CA GLY A 163 -8.49 -7.71 -10.44
C GLY A 163 -8.07 -8.39 -11.73
N GLY A 164 -7.15 -9.36 -11.65
CA GLY A 164 -6.51 -9.99 -12.80
C GLY A 164 -7.40 -10.93 -13.61
N ILE A 165 -8.43 -11.50 -12.97
CA ILE A 165 -9.41 -12.34 -13.66
C ILE A 165 -10.31 -11.49 -14.58
N VAL A 166 -10.63 -10.26 -14.20
CA VAL A 166 -11.57 -9.39 -14.93
C VAL A 166 -11.23 -9.24 -16.43
N PRO A 167 -10.00 -8.83 -16.81
CA PRO A 167 -9.65 -8.65 -18.21
C PRO A 167 -9.60 -9.96 -19.01
N LEU A 168 -9.51 -11.11 -18.34
CA LEU A 168 -9.43 -12.41 -19.01
C LEU A 168 -10.81 -13.00 -19.33
N ILE A 169 -11.87 -12.62 -18.59
CA ILE A 169 -13.23 -13.18 -18.76
C ILE A 169 -13.70 -13.17 -20.22
N PRO A 170 -13.58 -12.09 -21.01
CA PRO A 170 -14.06 -12.06 -22.37
C PRO A 170 -13.43 -13.11 -23.28
N TYR A 171 -12.17 -13.45 -23.06
CA TYR A 171 -11.46 -14.44 -23.88
C TYR A 171 -11.93 -15.89 -23.69
N PHE A 172 -12.67 -16.17 -22.61
CA PHE A 172 -13.34 -17.46 -22.43
C PHE A 172 -14.66 -17.57 -23.20
N ILE A 173 -15.25 -16.44 -23.58
CA ILE A 173 -16.62 -16.40 -24.10
C ILE A 173 -16.66 -16.23 -25.61
N VAL A 174 -15.63 -15.56 -26.19
CA VAL A 174 -15.59 -15.25 -27.61
C VAL A 174 -14.49 -16.05 -28.32
N ASP A 175 -14.74 -16.41 -29.58
CA ASP A 175 -13.79 -17.23 -30.38
C ASP A 175 -12.69 -16.39 -31.04
N ASN A 176 -12.92 -15.08 -31.21
CA ASN A 176 -11.99 -14.20 -31.93
C ASN A 176 -11.19 -13.32 -30.97
N THR A 177 -9.87 -13.35 -31.06
CA THR A 177 -8.95 -12.67 -30.14
C THR A 177 -9.11 -11.15 -30.12
N LEU A 178 -9.35 -10.52 -31.29
CA LEU A 178 -9.58 -9.08 -31.34
C LEU A 178 -10.93 -8.68 -30.74
N LYS A 179 -11.99 -9.50 -30.88
CA LYS A 179 -13.25 -9.28 -30.16
C LYS A 179 -13.06 -9.48 -28.66
N GLY A 180 -12.28 -10.48 -28.25
CA GLY A 180 -11.88 -10.69 -26.87
C GLY A 180 -11.21 -9.43 -26.28
N LEU A 181 -10.26 -8.86 -27.01
CA LEU A 181 -9.60 -7.61 -26.63
C LEU A 181 -10.57 -6.43 -26.52
N GLN A 182 -11.49 -6.27 -27.48
CA GLN A 182 -12.46 -5.16 -27.43
C GLN A 182 -13.36 -5.24 -26.19
N TYR A 183 -13.92 -6.41 -25.90
CA TYR A 183 -14.75 -6.60 -24.70
C TYR A 183 -13.93 -6.49 -23.41
N SER A 184 -12.72 -7.06 -23.39
CA SER A 184 -11.77 -6.92 -22.28
C SER A 184 -11.46 -5.46 -21.99
N ALA A 185 -11.16 -4.67 -23.02
CA ALA A 185 -10.89 -3.24 -22.87
C ALA A 185 -12.09 -2.49 -22.29
N ILE A 186 -13.29 -2.71 -22.80
CA ILE A 186 -14.50 -2.05 -22.31
C ILE A 186 -14.72 -2.38 -20.82
N ILE A 187 -14.75 -3.68 -20.48
CA ILE A 187 -15.04 -4.13 -19.11
C ILE A 187 -13.95 -3.65 -18.16
N THR A 188 -12.68 -3.82 -18.52
CA THR A 188 -11.56 -3.46 -17.64
C THR A 188 -11.46 -1.96 -17.42
N LEU A 189 -11.66 -1.14 -18.46
CA LEU A 189 -11.63 0.31 -18.32
C LEU A 189 -12.78 0.83 -17.46
N ILE A 190 -13.97 0.22 -17.53
CA ILE A 190 -15.09 0.53 -16.65
C ILE A 190 -14.72 0.13 -15.21
N CYS A 191 -14.16 -1.07 -14.99
CA CYS A 191 -13.73 -1.51 -13.66
C CYS A 191 -12.63 -0.59 -13.07
N LEU A 192 -11.65 -0.20 -13.88
CA LEU A 192 -10.60 0.75 -13.46
C LEU A 192 -11.18 2.12 -13.10
N PHE A 193 -12.17 2.61 -13.87
CA PHE A 193 -12.85 3.87 -13.53
C PHE A 193 -13.60 3.74 -12.19
N ILE A 194 -14.41 2.69 -12.02
CA ILE A 194 -15.17 2.44 -10.78
C ILE A 194 -14.21 2.32 -9.60
N PHE A 195 -13.16 1.54 -9.73
CA PHE A 195 -12.15 1.37 -8.69
C PHE A 195 -11.46 2.69 -8.34
N GLY A 196 -11.00 3.45 -9.34
CA GLY A 196 -10.40 4.76 -9.15
C GLY A 196 -11.34 5.80 -8.54
N TYR A 197 -12.64 5.74 -8.89
CA TYR A 197 -13.69 6.56 -8.30
C TYR A 197 -13.85 6.30 -6.80
N PHE A 198 -14.00 5.03 -6.40
CA PHE A 198 -14.13 4.68 -4.98
C PHE A 198 -12.86 4.99 -4.19
N LYS A 199 -11.68 4.66 -4.73
CA LYS A 199 -10.39 5.02 -4.13
C LYS A 199 -10.32 6.53 -3.84
N ALA A 200 -10.62 7.37 -4.83
CA ALA A 200 -10.56 8.82 -4.70
C ALA A 200 -11.58 9.33 -3.67
N LYS A 201 -12.80 8.78 -3.67
CA LYS A 201 -13.83 9.12 -2.68
C LYS A 201 -13.39 8.81 -1.25
N MET A 202 -12.73 7.67 -1.03
CA MET A 202 -12.23 7.26 0.29
C MET A 202 -11.02 8.10 0.76
N THR A 203 -10.27 8.68 -0.17
CA THR A 203 -9.12 9.54 0.14
C THR A 203 -9.44 11.04 0.12
N GLY A 204 -10.73 11.42 0.02
CA GLY A 204 -11.16 12.82 0.03
C GLY A 204 -10.83 13.62 -1.24
N ILE A 205 -10.47 12.93 -2.33
CA ILE A 205 -10.16 13.56 -3.63
C ILE A 205 -11.40 13.50 -4.53
N ASN A 206 -11.48 14.37 -5.55
CA ASN A 206 -12.57 14.34 -6.52
C ASN A 206 -12.69 12.95 -7.17
N PRO A 207 -13.82 12.23 -6.97
CA PRO A 207 -13.97 10.84 -7.41
C PRO A 207 -13.91 10.66 -8.92
N ILE A 208 -14.49 11.60 -9.69
CA ILE A 208 -14.52 11.53 -11.15
C ILE A 208 -13.09 11.65 -11.70
N THR A 209 -12.34 12.62 -11.21
CA THR A 209 -10.93 12.81 -11.61
C THR A 209 -10.08 11.59 -11.23
N GLY A 210 -10.33 11.00 -10.05
CA GLY A 210 -9.64 9.78 -9.62
C GLY A 210 -9.95 8.59 -10.52
N GLY A 211 -11.22 8.38 -10.86
CA GLY A 211 -11.65 7.34 -11.79
C GLY A 211 -11.03 7.49 -13.17
N LEU A 212 -11.09 8.70 -13.74
CA LEU A 212 -10.50 8.99 -15.04
C LEU A 212 -8.98 8.78 -15.08
N LYS A 213 -8.26 9.17 -14.02
CA LYS A 213 -6.81 8.95 -13.93
C LYS A 213 -6.44 7.48 -13.99
N VAL A 214 -7.09 6.64 -13.19
CA VAL A 214 -6.79 5.20 -13.14
C VAL A 214 -7.17 4.52 -14.45
N MET A 215 -8.32 4.85 -15.01
CA MET A 215 -8.76 4.36 -16.32
C MET A 215 -7.76 4.72 -17.44
N PHE A 216 -7.27 5.97 -17.46
CA PHE A 216 -6.32 6.44 -18.46
C PHE A 216 -4.97 5.74 -18.37
N VAL A 217 -4.46 5.50 -17.16
CA VAL A 217 -3.23 4.73 -16.95
C VAL A 217 -3.37 3.32 -17.49
N GLY A 218 -4.48 2.64 -17.19
CA GLY A 218 -4.73 1.29 -17.73
C GLY A 218 -4.86 1.27 -19.26
N ALA A 219 -5.50 2.28 -19.84
CA ALA A 219 -5.59 2.42 -21.31
C ALA A 219 -4.21 2.61 -21.96
N ILE A 220 -3.34 3.44 -21.37
CA ILE A 220 -1.97 3.63 -21.84
C ILE A 220 -1.17 2.33 -21.74
N ALA A 221 -1.25 1.60 -20.61
CA ALA A 221 -0.52 0.37 -20.42
C ALA A 221 -0.90 -0.69 -21.46
N ALA A 222 -2.20 -0.89 -21.68
CA ALA A 222 -2.69 -1.83 -22.69
C ALA A 222 -2.35 -1.39 -24.12
N GLY A 223 -2.50 -0.09 -24.42
CA GLY A 223 -2.15 0.46 -25.73
C GLY A 223 -0.66 0.35 -26.05
N ALA A 224 0.20 0.59 -25.07
CA ALA A 224 1.64 0.43 -25.21
C ALA A 224 2.01 -1.04 -25.45
N ALA A 225 1.47 -1.99 -24.67
CA ALA A 225 1.72 -3.41 -24.83
C ALA A 225 1.25 -3.93 -26.20
N PHE A 226 0.04 -3.53 -26.65
CA PHE A 226 -0.48 -3.86 -27.97
C PHE A 226 0.40 -3.30 -29.09
N GLY A 227 0.82 -2.02 -28.97
CA GLY A 227 1.65 -1.34 -29.96
C GLY A 227 3.03 -1.98 -30.10
N ILE A 228 3.68 -2.32 -28.97
CA ILE A 228 4.97 -3.04 -28.94
C ILE A 228 4.83 -4.40 -29.62
N ALA A 229 3.79 -5.16 -29.29
CA ALA A 229 3.57 -6.47 -29.88
C ALA A 229 3.38 -6.38 -31.41
N LYS A 230 2.63 -5.40 -31.90
CA LYS A 230 2.45 -5.13 -33.32
C LYS A 230 3.75 -4.74 -34.04
N LEU A 231 4.59 -3.93 -33.41
CA LEU A 231 5.89 -3.54 -33.98
C LEU A 231 6.88 -4.69 -34.09
N ILE A 232 6.83 -5.64 -33.16
CA ILE A 232 7.72 -6.81 -33.18
C ILE A 232 7.26 -7.85 -34.21
N GLN A 233 5.96 -7.94 -34.44
CA GLN A 233 5.38 -8.92 -35.35
C GLN A 233 5.50 -8.50 -36.84
N GLY A 234 5.78 -7.19 -37.11
CA GLY A 234 6.04 -6.64 -38.45
C GLY A 234 4.85 -6.46 -39.26
#